data_a78bece8b843ba3af1be6536f1900091
#
_entry.id   a78bece8b843ba3af1be6536f1900091
#
_cell.length_a   1.000
_cell.length_b   1.000
_cell.length_c   1.000
_cell.angle_alpha   90.00
_cell.angle_beta   90.00
_cell.angle_gamma   90.00
#
_symmetry.space_group_name_H-M   'P 1'
#
loop_
_entity.id
_entity.type
_entity.pdbx_description
1 polymer ?
#
loop_
_entity_poly.entity_id
_entity_poly.type
_entity_poly.pdbx_seq_one_letter_code
_entity_poly.pdbx_strand_id
1 'polypeptide(L)'
;GSEGDPADPWAQALRAQVITGREEERARLAREVHDGPAQVLANALMGLERSQNLLASQRTDTLAGMLRQLSESAREGLREVRAFIADLRPGKLDEQGLAGALGDYLRRYRDTANAAVSFEADPLPRLPAETEIVLYRIVQESLQNARKHARGAPVHVALSLANGRLTLTIRDEGPGFDPREVARRAGRESWGLTSMRERAELIGARFLVTSRPGHGTEVSLSLPIRV
;
A
#
# COMPACT_ATOMS: atom_id res chain seq x y z
N GLY A 1 38.51 18.31 -3.20
CA GLY A 1 37.90 18.34 -1.92
C GLY A 1 37.10 19.64 -1.79
N SER A 2 35.78 19.62 -1.97
CA SER A 2 34.92 20.69 -1.52
C SER A 2 33.83 19.99 -0.71
N GLU A 3 34.10 19.85 0.59
CA GLU A 3 33.08 19.60 1.59
C GLU A 3 32.18 20.83 1.57
N GLY A 4 30.89 20.59 1.38
CA GLY A 4 29.90 21.64 1.25
C GLY A 4 29.89 22.54 2.48
N ASP A 5 29.97 23.85 2.24
CA ASP A 5 29.91 24.88 3.25
C ASP A 5 28.62 24.71 4.10
N PRO A 6 28.74 24.57 5.44
CA PRO A 6 27.59 24.42 6.32
C PRO A 6 26.63 25.63 6.33
N ALA A 7 26.97 26.70 5.67
CA ALA A 7 26.19 27.93 5.53
C ALA A 7 25.37 28.02 4.23
N ASP A 8 25.41 27.00 3.35
CA ASP A 8 24.61 27.01 2.11
C ASP A 8 23.10 26.91 2.44
N PRO A 9 22.30 27.97 2.14
CA PRO A 9 20.85 27.99 2.43
C PRO A 9 20.10 26.84 1.73
N TRP A 10 20.57 26.39 0.56
CA TRP A 10 20.01 25.26 -0.18
C TRP A 10 20.23 23.95 0.55
N ALA A 11 21.45 23.73 1.08
CA ALA A 11 21.76 22.53 1.87
C ALA A 11 20.98 22.49 3.18
N GLN A 12 20.74 23.64 3.81
CA GLN A 12 19.90 23.76 4.99
C GLN A 12 18.43 23.51 4.70
N ALA A 13 17.90 24.08 3.62
CA ALA A 13 16.52 23.83 3.17
C ALA A 13 16.27 22.36 2.82
N LEU A 14 17.21 21.72 2.12
CA LEU A 14 17.12 20.31 1.77
C LEU A 14 17.17 19.41 3.02
N ARG A 15 18.05 19.72 3.99
CA ARG A 15 18.09 19.00 5.28
C ARG A 15 16.80 19.16 6.07
N ALA A 16 16.25 20.38 6.13
CA ALA A 16 14.97 20.65 6.78
C ALA A 16 13.84 19.86 6.12
N GLN A 17 13.78 19.82 4.79
CA GLN A 17 12.80 19.02 4.04
C GLN A 17 12.93 17.53 4.31
N VAL A 18 14.15 16.99 4.37
CA VAL A 18 14.40 15.58 4.70
C VAL A 18 13.97 15.27 6.15
N ILE A 19 14.24 16.17 7.09
CA ILE A 19 13.82 16.00 8.49
C ILE A 19 12.30 16.04 8.61
N THR A 20 11.64 17.02 7.98
CA THR A 20 10.18 17.13 7.96
C THR A 20 9.54 15.90 7.33
N GLY A 21 10.02 15.45 6.18
CA GLY A 21 9.52 14.25 5.54
C GLY A 21 9.69 12.97 6.37
N ARG A 22 10.79 12.84 7.12
CA ARG A 22 10.99 11.74 8.07
C ARG A 22 10.03 11.80 9.26
N GLU A 23 9.77 12.96 9.80
CA GLU A 23 8.83 13.14 10.91
C GLU A 23 7.37 12.89 10.47
N GLU A 24 6.99 13.36 9.29
CA GLU A 24 5.68 13.06 8.70
C GLU A 24 5.49 11.56 8.46
N GLU A 25 6.51 10.89 7.93
CA GLU A 25 6.50 9.43 7.72
C GLU A 25 6.43 8.67 9.05
N ARG A 26 7.20 9.08 10.08
CA ARG A 26 7.09 8.50 11.42
C ARG A 26 5.71 8.71 12.03
N ALA A 27 5.12 9.89 11.86
CA ALA A 27 3.78 10.18 12.35
C ALA A 27 2.71 9.37 11.58
N ARG A 28 2.90 9.16 10.27
CA ARG A 28 2.03 8.30 9.47
C ARG A 28 2.12 6.84 9.94
N LEU A 29 3.34 6.31 10.08
CA LEU A 29 3.57 4.95 10.55
C LEU A 29 3.02 4.74 11.97
N ALA A 30 3.18 5.72 12.87
CA ALA A 30 2.62 5.66 14.21
C ALA A 30 1.08 5.57 14.19
N ARG A 31 0.41 6.32 13.30
CA ARG A 31 -1.04 6.22 13.12
C ARG A 31 -1.45 4.87 12.54
N GLU A 32 -0.77 4.39 11.52
CA GLU A 32 -1.05 3.08 10.91
C GLU A 32 -0.86 1.93 11.91
N VAL A 33 0.16 1.99 12.76
CA VAL A 33 0.37 1.02 13.87
C VAL A 33 -0.75 1.13 14.90
N HIS A 34 -1.17 2.34 15.25
CA HIS A 34 -2.21 2.58 16.25
C HIS A 34 -3.59 2.13 15.74
N ASP A 35 -3.93 2.45 14.50
CA ASP A 35 -5.27 2.21 13.93
C ASP A 35 -5.46 0.76 13.45
N GLY A 36 -4.38 0.03 13.19
CA GLY A 36 -4.40 -1.38 12.80
C GLY A 36 -4.02 -2.31 13.96
N PRO A 37 -2.71 -2.61 14.14
CA PRO A 37 -2.26 -3.63 15.08
C PRO A 37 -2.64 -3.37 16.54
N ALA A 38 -2.58 -2.14 17.01
CA ALA A 38 -2.91 -1.81 18.39
C ALA A 38 -4.40 -2.01 18.67
N GLN A 39 -5.28 -1.63 17.73
CA GLN A 39 -6.73 -1.84 17.87
C GLN A 39 -7.10 -3.32 17.90
N VAL A 40 -6.42 -4.17 17.10
CA VAL A 40 -6.64 -5.62 17.13
C VAL A 40 -6.26 -6.20 18.48
N LEU A 41 -5.13 -5.79 19.05
CA LEU A 41 -4.69 -6.23 20.37
C LEU A 41 -5.66 -5.77 21.48
N ALA A 42 -6.14 -4.53 21.42
CA ALA A 42 -7.14 -4.02 22.36
C ALA A 42 -8.45 -4.80 22.29
N ASN A 43 -8.94 -5.10 21.09
CA ASN A 43 -10.15 -5.91 20.89
C ASN A 43 -9.96 -7.34 21.39
N ALA A 44 -8.78 -7.95 21.18
CA ALA A 44 -8.44 -9.26 21.68
C ALA A 44 -8.42 -9.30 23.22
N LEU A 45 -7.84 -8.30 23.85
CA LEU A 45 -7.80 -8.19 25.32
C LEU A 45 -9.21 -8.08 25.92
N MET A 46 -10.05 -7.18 25.38
CA MET A 46 -11.44 -7.05 25.81
C MET A 46 -12.25 -8.35 25.60
N GLY A 47 -11.99 -9.09 24.52
CA GLY A 47 -12.60 -10.38 24.26
C GLY A 47 -12.18 -11.43 25.28
N LEU A 48 -10.92 -11.47 25.69
CA LEU A 48 -10.40 -12.35 26.75
C LEU A 48 -11.01 -12.04 28.11
N GLU A 49 -11.09 -10.75 28.50
CA GLU A 49 -11.72 -10.34 29.76
C GLU A 49 -13.21 -10.75 29.83
N ARG A 50 -13.94 -10.56 28.71
CA ARG A 50 -15.34 -11.04 28.62
C ARG A 50 -15.44 -12.54 28.73
N SER A 51 -14.51 -13.29 28.11
CA SER A 51 -14.46 -14.75 28.20
C SER A 51 -14.21 -15.24 29.63
N GLN A 52 -13.33 -14.56 30.37
CA GLN A 52 -13.08 -14.86 31.79
C GLN A 52 -14.34 -14.61 32.65
N ASN A 53 -15.07 -13.53 32.41
CA ASN A 53 -16.32 -13.24 33.13
C ASN A 53 -17.42 -14.26 32.83
N LEU A 54 -17.53 -14.76 31.60
CA LEU A 54 -18.48 -15.81 31.22
C LEU A 54 -18.13 -17.15 31.88
N LEU A 55 -16.83 -17.45 31.96
CA LEU A 55 -16.36 -18.65 32.67
C LEU A 55 -16.70 -18.58 34.15
N ALA A 56 -16.44 -17.47 34.82
CA ALA A 56 -16.78 -17.23 36.20
C ALA A 56 -18.29 -17.33 36.48
N SER A 57 -19.13 -17.00 35.49
CA SER A 57 -20.58 -17.04 35.52
C SER A 57 -21.16 -18.41 35.09
N GLN A 58 -20.32 -19.42 34.83
CA GLN A 58 -20.70 -20.77 34.37
C GLN A 58 -21.51 -20.79 33.04
N ARG A 59 -21.39 -19.76 32.19
CA ARG A 59 -22.08 -19.66 30.89
C ARG A 59 -21.24 -20.26 29.77
N THR A 60 -20.99 -21.55 29.83
CA THR A 60 -20.04 -22.28 28.95
C THR A 60 -20.48 -22.32 27.48
N ASP A 61 -21.79 -22.38 27.19
CA ASP A 61 -22.28 -22.43 25.81
C ASP A 61 -21.98 -21.15 25.05
N THR A 62 -22.10 -19.99 25.70
CA THR A 62 -21.77 -18.68 25.12
C THR A 62 -20.26 -18.50 25.01
N LEU A 63 -19.47 -19.04 25.92
CA LEU A 63 -18.03 -18.93 25.95
C LEU A 63 -17.36 -19.58 24.74
N ALA A 64 -17.79 -20.75 24.31
CA ALA A 64 -17.23 -21.46 23.15
C ALA A 64 -17.40 -20.65 21.84
N GLY A 65 -18.55 -20.00 21.67
CA GLY A 65 -18.80 -19.10 20.53
C GLY A 65 -17.91 -17.87 20.56
N MET A 66 -17.76 -17.24 21.72
CA MET A 66 -16.94 -16.04 21.90
C MET A 66 -15.45 -16.33 21.70
N LEU A 67 -14.93 -17.46 22.17
CA LEU A 67 -13.54 -17.86 21.95
C LEU A 67 -13.24 -18.14 20.47
N ARG A 68 -14.17 -18.73 19.72
CA ARG A 68 -14.03 -18.89 18.27
C ARG A 68 -13.94 -17.53 17.57
N GLN A 69 -14.87 -16.63 17.84
CA GLN A 69 -14.89 -15.28 17.27
C GLN A 69 -13.61 -14.51 17.63
N LEU A 70 -13.14 -14.60 18.87
CA LEU A 70 -11.90 -13.99 19.30
C LEU A 70 -10.69 -14.54 18.54
N SER A 71 -10.63 -15.87 18.36
CA SER A 71 -9.57 -16.53 17.61
C SER A 71 -9.54 -16.10 16.13
N GLU A 72 -10.70 -15.96 15.51
CA GLU A 72 -10.82 -15.47 14.14
C GLU A 72 -10.36 -14.01 14.01
N SER A 73 -10.80 -13.14 14.92
CA SER A 73 -10.37 -11.72 14.96
C SER A 73 -8.86 -11.59 15.20
N ALA A 74 -8.29 -12.40 16.09
CA ALA A 74 -6.85 -12.38 16.35
C ALA A 74 -6.03 -12.86 15.14
N ARG A 75 -6.52 -13.86 14.41
CA ARG A 75 -5.89 -14.32 13.16
C ARG A 75 -5.95 -13.26 12.07
N GLU A 76 -7.08 -12.58 11.92
CA GLU A 76 -7.20 -11.46 10.96
C GLU A 76 -6.21 -10.36 11.30
N GLY A 77 -6.17 -9.91 12.56
CA GLY A 77 -5.24 -8.90 12.99
C GLY A 77 -3.77 -9.30 12.82
N LEU A 78 -3.44 -10.57 13.03
CA LEU A 78 -2.08 -11.05 12.75
C LEU A 78 -1.75 -10.99 11.24
N ARG A 79 -2.73 -11.24 10.36
CA ARG A 79 -2.55 -11.04 8.92
C ARG A 79 -2.30 -9.57 8.58
N GLU A 80 -3.06 -8.66 9.19
CA GLU A 80 -2.88 -7.21 9.00
C GLU A 80 -1.51 -6.73 9.49
N VAL A 81 -1.06 -7.17 10.67
CA VAL A 81 0.28 -6.85 11.18
C VAL A 81 1.38 -7.36 10.25
N ARG A 82 1.26 -8.59 9.76
CA ARG A 82 2.24 -9.16 8.83
C ARG A 82 2.27 -8.43 7.50
N ALA A 83 1.11 -8.02 6.98
CA ALA A 83 1.01 -7.19 5.78
C ALA A 83 1.69 -5.83 6.02
N PHE A 84 1.41 -5.19 7.16
CA PHE A 84 2.03 -3.92 7.55
C PHE A 84 3.56 -4.03 7.66
N ILE A 85 4.08 -5.08 8.31
CA ILE A 85 5.54 -5.31 8.42
C ILE A 85 6.16 -5.55 7.03
N ALA A 86 5.48 -6.31 6.16
CA ALA A 86 5.92 -6.51 4.78
C ALA A 86 5.92 -5.19 3.98
N ASP A 87 5.03 -4.28 4.33
CA ASP A 87 4.95 -2.94 3.75
C ASP A 87 6.09 -2.01 4.24
N LEU A 88 6.52 -2.14 5.49
CA LEU A 88 7.61 -1.32 6.04
C LEU A 88 8.98 -1.61 5.42
N ARG A 89 9.18 -2.81 4.87
CA ARG A 89 10.50 -3.23 4.36
C ARG A 89 10.36 -4.13 3.13
N PRO A 90 10.35 -3.57 1.92
CA PRO A 90 10.42 -4.39 0.72
C PRO A 90 11.85 -4.93 0.54
N GLY A 91 12.34 -5.76 1.48
CA GLY A 91 13.66 -6.38 1.42
C GLY A 91 13.89 -7.16 0.11
N LYS A 92 12.81 -7.62 -0.51
CA LYS A 92 12.83 -8.26 -1.83
C LYS A 92 13.15 -7.31 -2.99
N LEU A 93 12.98 -5.99 -2.84
CA LEU A 93 13.40 -5.02 -3.85
C LEU A 93 14.92 -5.03 -4.01
N ASP A 94 15.66 -5.11 -2.90
CA ASP A 94 17.12 -5.17 -2.95
C ASP A 94 17.63 -6.47 -3.57
N GLU A 95 16.99 -7.59 -3.27
CA GLU A 95 17.41 -8.92 -3.72
C GLU A 95 16.98 -9.22 -5.17
N GLN A 96 15.75 -8.90 -5.56
CA GLN A 96 15.13 -9.37 -6.80
C GLN A 96 14.76 -8.24 -7.77
N GLY A 97 14.95 -6.97 -7.37
CA GLY A 97 14.51 -5.81 -8.14
C GLY A 97 12.99 -5.66 -8.17
N LEU A 98 12.53 -4.61 -8.85
CA LEU A 98 11.12 -4.25 -8.88
C LEU A 98 10.21 -5.36 -9.41
N ALA A 99 10.54 -5.94 -10.58
CA ALA A 99 9.69 -6.95 -11.21
C ALA A 99 9.56 -8.22 -10.34
N GLY A 100 10.66 -8.70 -9.74
CA GLY A 100 10.66 -9.86 -8.85
C GLY A 100 9.84 -9.61 -7.58
N ALA A 101 10.06 -8.46 -6.93
CA ALA A 101 9.33 -8.08 -5.73
C ALA A 101 7.82 -7.91 -5.98
N LEU A 102 7.44 -7.33 -7.11
CA LEU A 102 6.04 -7.20 -7.52
C LEU A 102 5.41 -8.56 -7.81
N GLY A 103 6.11 -9.45 -8.52
CA GLY A 103 5.63 -10.80 -8.80
C GLY A 103 5.30 -11.56 -7.50
N ASP A 104 6.17 -11.47 -6.50
CA ASP A 104 5.94 -12.07 -5.17
C ASP A 104 4.75 -11.44 -4.43
N TYR A 105 4.62 -10.12 -4.49
CA TYR A 105 3.51 -9.42 -3.86
C TYR A 105 2.16 -9.78 -4.50
N LEU A 106 2.10 -9.79 -5.83
CA LEU A 106 0.90 -10.10 -6.60
C LEU A 106 0.43 -11.54 -6.40
N ARG A 107 1.36 -12.51 -6.27
CA ARG A 107 1.00 -13.89 -5.90
C ARG A 107 0.29 -13.94 -4.54
N ARG A 108 0.85 -13.28 -3.52
CA ARG A 108 0.22 -13.22 -2.19
C ARG A 108 -1.13 -12.50 -2.22
N TYR A 109 -1.24 -11.42 -2.98
CA TYR A 109 -2.50 -10.70 -3.14
C TYR A 109 -3.57 -11.60 -3.76
N ARG A 110 -3.27 -12.31 -4.84
CA ARG A 110 -4.17 -13.27 -5.47
C ARG A 110 -4.69 -14.30 -4.47
N ASP A 111 -3.79 -14.86 -3.66
CA ASP A 111 -4.12 -15.91 -2.69
C ASP A 111 -4.98 -15.40 -1.52
N THR A 112 -4.89 -14.10 -1.20
CA THR A 112 -5.62 -13.48 -0.07
C THR A 112 -6.88 -12.73 -0.48
N ALA A 113 -6.91 -12.14 -1.66
CA ALA A 113 -8.03 -11.33 -2.14
C ALA A 113 -9.08 -12.13 -2.92
N ASN A 114 -8.79 -13.42 -3.23
CA ASN A 114 -9.62 -14.29 -4.07
C ASN A 114 -10.02 -13.62 -5.40
N ALA A 115 -9.09 -12.87 -5.99
CA ALA A 115 -9.25 -12.16 -7.24
C ALA A 115 -8.27 -12.68 -8.29
N ALA A 116 -8.68 -12.74 -9.55
CA ALA A 116 -7.77 -13.05 -10.64
C ALA A 116 -6.76 -11.90 -10.81
N VAL A 117 -5.47 -12.24 -10.86
CA VAL A 117 -4.39 -11.26 -11.06
C VAL A 117 -3.50 -11.72 -12.19
N SER A 118 -3.28 -10.84 -13.17
CA SER A 118 -2.25 -11.01 -14.19
C SER A 118 -1.11 -10.03 -13.97
N PHE A 119 0.11 -10.48 -14.26
CA PHE A 119 1.31 -9.66 -14.18
C PHE A 119 2.19 -9.89 -15.38
N GLU A 120 2.51 -8.83 -16.09
CA GLU A 120 3.43 -8.82 -17.22
C GLU A 120 4.53 -7.79 -16.95
N ALA A 121 5.77 -8.15 -17.20
CA ALA A 121 6.90 -7.25 -17.02
C ALA A 121 7.95 -7.49 -18.10
N ASP A 122 8.34 -6.42 -18.77
CA ASP A 122 9.53 -6.42 -19.61
C ASP A 122 10.79 -6.59 -18.74
N PRO A 123 11.90 -7.09 -19.30
CA PRO A 123 13.19 -7.07 -18.64
C PRO A 123 13.57 -5.62 -18.28
N LEU A 124 13.80 -5.36 -16.99
CA LEU A 124 14.14 -4.04 -16.48
C LEU A 124 15.58 -4.00 -15.97
N PRO A 125 16.35 -2.95 -16.22
CA PRO A 125 17.57 -2.69 -15.49
C PRO A 125 17.26 -2.38 -14.02
N ARG A 126 18.26 -2.42 -13.17
CA ARG A 126 18.09 -1.90 -11.80
C ARG A 126 17.80 -0.41 -11.85
N LEU A 127 16.73 -0.01 -11.20
CA LEU A 127 16.37 1.39 -11.07
C LEU A 127 16.99 1.96 -9.77
N PRO A 128 17.07 3.29 -9.64
CA PRO A 128 17.38 3.90 -8.35
C PRO A 128 16.43 3.37 -7.26
N ALA A 129 16.97 3.08 -6.08
CA ALA A 129 16.21 2.45 -4.97
C ALA A 129 14.94 3.23 -4.63
N GLU A 130 15.00 4.55 -4.63
CA GLU A 130 13.85 5.42 -4.41
C GLU A 130 12.75 5.22 -5.48
N THR A 131 13.14 5.07 -6.74
CA THR A 131 12.22 4.82 -7.84
C THR A 131 11.54 3.46 -7.68
N GLU A 132 12.30 2.39 -7.38
CA GLU A 132 11.74 1.06 -7.16
C GLU A 132 10.75 1.05 -5.99
N ILE A 133 11.09 1.72 -4.88
CA ILE A 133 10.21 1.83 -3.70
C ILE A 133 8.91 2.56 -4.06
N VAL A 134 8.99 3.70 -4.73
CA VAL A 134 7.80 4.49 -5.10
C VAL A 134 6.88 3.68 -6.01
N LEU A 135 7.42 3.04 -7.06
CA LEU A 135 6.63 2.21 -7.97
C LEU A 135 5.96 1.03 -7.25
N TYR A 136 6.72 0.36 -6.37
CA TYR A 136 6.20 -0.73 -5.55
C TYR A 136 5.04 -0.28 -4.66
N ARG A 137 5.17 0.89 -4.00
CA ARG A 137 4.14 1.46 -3.12
C ARG A 137 2.87 1.84 -3.88
N ILE A 138 3.01 2.36 -5.09
CA ILE A 138 1.85 2.70 -5.91
C ILE A 138 1.08 1.43 -6.32
N VAL A 139 1.78 0.35 -6.64
CA VAL A 139 1.11 -0.95 -6.88
C VAL A 139 0.38 -1.43 -5.63
N GLN A 140 1.01 -1.36 -4.45
CA GLN A 140 0.38 -1.76 -3.20
C GLN A 140 -0.91 -0.99 -2.93
N GLU A 141 -0.88 0.35 -3.02
CA GLU A 141 -2.04 1.21 -2.80
C GLU A 141 -3.14 0.95 -3.82
N SER A 142 -2.77 0.77 -5.11
CA SER A 142 -3.73 0.46 -6.17
C SER A 142 -4.44 -0.88 -5.92
N LEU A 143 -3.70 -1.91 -5.48
CA LEU A 143 -4.27 -3.21 -5.14
C LEU A 143 -5.12 -3.18 -3.87
N GLN A 144 -4.74 -2.37 -2.88
CA GLN A 144 -5.56 -2.16 -1.71
C GLN A 144 -6.88 -1.48 -2.06
N ASN A 145 -6.85 -0.50 -2.99
CA ASN A 145 -8.04 0.14 -3.51
C ASN A 145 -8.92 -0.85 -4.30
N ALA A 146 -8.33 -1.69 -5.15
CA ALA A 146 -9.05 -2.75 -5.85
C ALA A 146 -9.70 -3.74 -4.87
N ARG A 147 -8.99 -4.16 -3.82
CA ARG A 147 -9.55 -5.03 -2.77
C ARG A 147 -10.77 -4.41 -2.08
N LYS A 148 -10.73 -3.11 -1.80
CA LYS A 148 -11.81 -2.39 -1.12
C LYS A 148 -13.01 -2.12 -2.03
N HIS A 149 -12.75 -1.84 -3.31
CA HIS A 149 -13.73 -1.22 -4.19
C HIS A 149 -14.09 -2.05 -5.43
N ALA A 150 -13.18 -2.93 -5.91
CA ALA A 150 -13.40 -3.69 -7.14
C ALA A 150 -14.22 -4.98 -6.96
N ARG A 151 -14.65 -5.31 -5.72
CA ARG A 151 -15.56 -6.43 -5.42
C ARG A 151 -15.07 -7.78 -5.95
N GLY A 152 -13.75 -8.04 -5.90
CA GLY A 152 -13.15 -9.28 -6.40
C GLY A 152 -12.97 -9.35 -7.92
N ALA A 153 -13.16 -8.24 -8.63
CA ALA A 153 -12.92 -8.18 -10.07
C ALA A 153 -11.43 -8.44 -10.41
N PRO A 154 -11.14 -8.93 -11.63
CA PRO A 154 -9.77 -9.14 -12.08
C PRO A 154 -8.92 -7.88 -12.01
N VAL A 155 -7.63 -8.05 -11.72
CA VAL A 155 -6.64 -6.98 -11.72
C VAL A 155 -5.48 -7.33 -12.64
N HIS A 156 -5.07 -6.37 -13.46
CA HIS A 156 -3.98 -6.50 -14.41
C HIS A 156 -2.88 -5.50 -14.06
N VAL A 157 -1.65 -5.99 -13.92
CA VAL A 157 -0.48 -5.15 -13.66
C VAL A 157 0.52 -5.36 -14.77
N ALA A 158 1.01 -4.29 -15.35
CA ALA A 158 2.01 -4.34 -16.42
C ALA A 158 3.14 -3.35 -16.18
N LEU A 159 4.38 -3.80 -16.40
CA LEU A 159 5.59 -2.99 -16.46
C LEU A 159 6.16 -3.09 -17.87
N SER A 160 6.20 -2.00 -18.58
CA SER A 160 6.77 -1.94 -19.93
C SER A 160 7.92 -0.94 -20.04
N LEU A 161 8.92 -1.31 -20.82
CA LEU A 161 10.08 -0.46 -21.10
C LEU A 161 10.23 -0.28 -22.61
N ALA A 162 9.91 0.90 -23.10
CA ALA A 162 10.01 1.23 -24.50
C ALA A 162 10.63 2.63 -24.69
N ASN A 163 11.57 2.74 -25.62
CA ASN A 163 12.20 4.02 -25.99
C ASN A 163 12.77 4.81 -24.80
N GLY A 164 13.41 4.11 -23.83
CA GLY A 164 13.95 4.74 -22.61
C GLY A 164 12.88 5.26 -21.64
N ARG A 165 11.64 4.79 -21.78
CA ARG A 165 10.53 5.15 -20.91
C ARG A 165 9.93 3.91 -20.24
N LEU A 166 9.92 3.93 -18.93
CA LEU A 166 9.22 2.96 -18.12
C LEU A 166 7.76 3.37 -17.96
N THR A 167 6.85 2.44 -18.19
CA THR A 167 5.42 2.60 -17.93
C THR A 167 4.95 1.50 -16.99
N LEU A 168 4.30 1.89 -15.90
CA LEU A 168 3.60 1.00 -14.98
C LEU A 168 2.10 1.23 -15.14
N THR A 169 1.34 0.17 -15.38
CA THR A 169 -0.12 0.22 -15.48
C THR A 169 -0.73 -0.77 -14.51
N ILE A 170 -1.70 -0.33 -13.72
CA ILE A 170 -2.52 -1.16 -12.82
C ILE A 170 -3.97 -0.91 -13.19
N ARG A 171 -4.68 -1.96 -13.62
CA ARG A 171 -6.08 -1.86 -14.03
C ARG A 171 -6.91 -2.90 -13.29
N ASP A 172 -8.01 -2.47 -12.69
CA ASP A 172 -9.07 -3.35 -12.18
C ASP A 172 -10.31 -3.28 -13.09
N GLU A 173 -11.06 -4.38 -13.13
CA GLU A 173 -12.33 -4.49 -13.85
C GLU A 173 -13.54 -4.30 -12.92
N GLY A 174 -13.36 -3.56 -11.84
CA GLY A 174 -14.38 -3.28 -10.86
C GLY A 174 -15.45 -2.29 -11.33
N PRO A 175 -16.31 -1.83 -10.41
CA PRO A 175 -17.40 -0.91 -10.75
C PRO A 175 -16.91 0.49 -11.18
N GLY A 176 -15.64 0.82 -10.98
CA GLY A 176 -15.12 2.16 -11.26
C GLY A 176 -15.80 3.26 -10.45
N PHE A 177 -15.43 4.49 -10.72
CA PHE A 177 -15.98 5.67 -10.05
C PHE A 177 -15.87 6.91 -10.96
N ASP A 178 -16.59 7.99 -10.60
CA ASP A 178 -16.37 9.32 -11.22
C ASP A 178 -15.28 10.06 -10.43
N PRO A 179 -14.10 10.32 -11.03
CA PRO A 179 -13.02 11.05 -10.36
C PRO A 179 -13.41 12.45 -9.88
N ARG A 180 -14.38 13.09 -10.53
CA ARG A 180 -14.85 14.41 -10.14
C ARG A 180 -15.68 14.37 -8.84
N GLU A 181 -16.44 13.30 -8.64
CA GLU A 181 -17.19 13.10 -7.40
C GLU A 181 -16.25 12.80 -6.23
N VAL A 182 -15.23 11.97 -6.44
CA VAL A 182 -14.23 11.64 -5.40
C VAL A 182 -13.44 12.90 -5.01
N ALA A 183 -13.06 13.74 -5.97
CA ALA A 183 -12.36 14.99 -5.69
C ALA A 183 -13.21 16.01 -4.89
N ARG A 184 -14.55 15.94 -4.98
CA ARG A 184 -15.48 16.80 -4.21
C ARG A 184 -15.72 16.29 -2.80
N ARG A 185 -15.61 14.99 -2.58
CA ARG A 185 -15.76 14.36 -1.25
C ARG A 185 -14.41 14.51 -0.51
N ALA A 186 -14.23 15.61 0.22
CA ALA A 186 -13.10 15.76 1.13
C ALA A 186 -13.15 14.65 2.20
N GLY A 187 -12.37 13.58 2.03
CA GLY A 187 -12.36 12.43 2.92
C GLY A 187 -11.24 11.42 2.63
N ARG A 188 -11.13 10.38 3.44
CA ARG A 188 -10.08 9.34 3.38
C ARG A 188 -9.91 8.67 2.00
N GLU A 189 -10.95 8.59 1.18
CA GLU A 189 -10.90 7.97 -0.15
C GLU A 189 -10.08 8.78 -1.17
N SER A 190 -9.99 10.10 -1.01
CA SER A 190 -9.16 10.96 -1.86
C SER A 190 -7.67 10.92 -1.48
N TRP A 191 -7.34 10.53 -0.26
CA TRP A 191 -5.96 10.54 0.24
C TRP A 191 -5.07 9.52 -0.45
N GLY A 192 -5.58 8.33 -0.76
CA GLY A 192 -4.83 7.30 -1.49
C GLY A 192 -4.36 7.77 -2.87
N LEU A 193 -5.26 8.37 -3.65
CA LEU A 193 -4.95 8.88 -4.99
C LEU A 193 -4.01 10.10 -4.92
N THR A 194 -4.22 10.99 -3.95
CA THR A 194 -3.35 12.16 -3.73
C THR A 194 -1.95 11.71 -3.33
N SER A 195 -1.82 10.80 -2.39
CA SER A 195 -0.53 10.26 -1.93
C SER A 195 0.23 9.51 -3.05
N MET A 196 -0.48 8.78 -3.92
CA MET A 196 0.14 8.14 -5.08
C MET A 196 0.67 9.19 -6.08
N ARG A 197 -0.08 10.26 -6.31
CA ARG A 197 0.35 11.37 -7.19
C ARG A 197 1.59 12.06 -6.65
N GLU A 198 1.58 12.45 -5.38
CA GLU A 198 2.71 13.10 -4.72
C GLU A 198 3.98 12.24 -4.78
N ARG A 199 3.86 10.94 -4.52
CA ARG A 199 4.98 10.00 -4.64
C ARG A 199 5.50 9.88 -6.07
N ALA A 200 4.63 9.86 -7.07
CA ALA A 200 5.03 9.83 -8.47
C ALA A 200 5.80 11.10 -8.88
N GLU A 201 5.37 12.27 -8.39
CA GLU A 201 6.03 13.55 -8.62
C GLU A 201 7.44 13.58 -8.03
N LEU A 202 7.68 12.97 -6.87
CA LEU A 202 9.01 12.89 -6.24
C LEU A 202 10.06 12.22 -7.14
N ILE A 203 9.66 11.25 -7.96
CA ILE A 203 10.54 10.55 -8.91
C ILE A 203 10.45 11.10 -10.34
N GLY A 204 9.77 12.23 -10.53
CA GLY A 204 9.59 12.85 -11.85
C GLY A 204 8.70 12.03 -12.77
N ALA A 205 7.84 11.17 -12.25
CA ALA A 205 6.92 10.38 -13.05
C ALA A 205 5.63 11.15 -13.34
N ARG A 206 5.10 10.98 -14.56
CA ARG A 206 3.75 11.41 -14.89
C ARG A 206 2.76 10.38 -14.35
N PHE A 207 1.81 10.83 -13.55
CA PHE A 207 0.77 10.00 -12.94
C PHE A 207 -0.60 10.32 -13.53
N LEU A 208 -1.35 9.29 -13.90
CA LEU A 208 -2.70 9.40 -14.45
C LEU A 208 -3.60 8.33 -13.83
N VAL A 209 -4.81 8.74 -13.47
CA VAL A 209 -5.90 7.84 -13.06
C VAL A 209 -7.07 8.03 -14.01
N THR A 210 -7.53 6.93 -14.59
CA THR A 210 -8.70 6.89 -15.45
C THR A 210 -9.72 5.94 -14.84
N SER A 211 -10.92 6.43 -14.56
CA SER A 211 -12.03 5.61 -14.08
C SER A 211 -13.35 6.14 -14.59
N ARG A 212 -14.29 5.24 -14.80
CA ARG A 212 -15.69 5.57 -15.13
C ARG A 212 -16.61 4.54 -14.46
N PRO A 213 -17.77 4.93 -13.98
CA PRO A 213 -18.77 3.98 -13.46
C PRO A 213 -19.03 2.86 -14.46
N GLY A 214 -18.93 1.61 -14.02
CA GLY A 214 -19.11 0.40 -14.82
C GLY A 214 -17.88 -0.05 -15.65
N HIS A 215 -16.75 0.67 -15.63
CA HIS A 215 -15.59 0.39 -16.50
C HIS A 215 -14.27 0.15 -15.76
N GLY A 216 -14.32 -0.03 -14.44
CA GLY A 216 -13.13 -0.23 -13.62
C GLY A 216 -12.30 1.03 -13.43
N THR A 217 -11.07 0.81 -12.95
CA THR A 217 -10.11 1.87 -12.71
C THR A 217 -8.74 1.49 -13.28
N GLU A 218 -8.09 2.45 -13.91
CA GLU A 218 -6.71 2.33 -14.38
C GLU A 218 -5.85 3.41 -13.74
N VAL A 219 -4.76 2.98 -13.11
CA VAL A 219 -3.68 3.84 -12.62
C VAL A 219 -2.48 3.62 -13.52
N SER A 220 -1.94 4.68 -14.09
CA SER A 220 -0.74 4.59 -14.92
C SER A 220 0.32 5.60 -14.51
N LEU A 221 1.56 5.17 -14.55
CA LEU A 221 2.75 5.99 -14.36
C LEU A 221 3.67 5.86 -15.54
N SER A 222 4.34 6.96 -15.87
CA SER A 222 5.30 6.98 -16.96
C SER A 222 6.47 7.89 -16.57
N LEU A 223 7.69 7.36 -16.62
CA LEU A 223 8.90 8.11 -16.32
C LEU A 223 10.03 7.75 -17.29
N PRO A 224 10.88 8.73 -17.67
CA PRO A 224 12.08 8.45 -18.44
C PRO A 224 13.08 7.72 -17.53
N ILE A 225 13.71 6.66 -18.05
CA ILE A 225 14.86 6.03 -17.40
C ILE A 225 16.08 6.20 -18.28
N ARG A 226 17.18 6.56 -17.63
CA ARG A 226 18.48 6.57 -18.30
C ARG A 226 19.07 5.18 -18.17
N VAL A 227 19.17 4.49 -19.28
CA VAL A 227 19.86 3.19 -19.39
C VAL A 227 21.34 3.42 -19.54
#